data_2121d383042dd12a15259204fbfd4cbc
#
_entry.id   2121d383042dd12a15259204fbfd4cbc
#
_cell.length_a   1.000
_cell.length_b   1.000
_cell.length_c   1.000
_cell.angle_alpha   90.00
_cell.angle_beta   90.00
_cell.angle_gamma   90.00
#
_symmetry.space_group_name_H-M   'P 1'
#
loop_
_entity.id
_entity.type
_entity.pdbx_description
1 polymer ?
#
loop_
_entity_poly.entity_id
_entity_poly.type
_entity_poly.pdbx_seq_one_letter_code
_entity_poly.pdbx_strand_id
1 'polypeptide(L)'
;MLKVVHQEYVIKKTNMKNLKEIIFEKLKIGSKSKVEKQEYKYHPNTCSELMEIVGNRIKEEHDNIDFNDIDTSNLTYMEGVFAYQSKLTNIDISAWDVSDVKSMMEMFAGCKNLESIGDISDWKIESLTDITGMFYGCDKLTNTGDLNKWNASGIKYKQNAFSQANESITPKWA
;
A
#
# COMPACT_ATOMS: atom_id res chain seq x y z
N MET A 1 28.66 -31.54 -20.79
CA MET A 1 29.38 -30.63 -19.87
C MET A 1 28.56 -29.44 -19.37
N LEU A 2 27.78 -28.74 -20.22
CA LEU A 2 27.01 -27.55 -19.82
C LEU A 2 25.92 -27.79 -18.74
N LYS A 3 25.25 -28.95 -18.71
CA LYS A 3 24.22 -29.27 -17.73
C LYS A 3 24.71 -29.43 -16.29
N VAL A 4 25.93 -29.97 -16.12
CA VAL A 4 26.53 -30.18 -14.79
C VAL A 4 26.95 -28.85 -14.16
N VAL A 5 27.49 -27.92 -14.95
CA VAL A 5 27.93 -26.62 -14.48
C VAL A 5 26.72 -25.77 -14.03
N HIS A 6 25.58 -25.89 -14.72
CA HIS A 6 24.36 -25.16 -14.36
C HIS A 6 23.75 -25.68 -13.05
N GLN A 7 23.77 -26.99 -12.84
CA GLN A 7 23.23 -27.62 -11.64
C GLN A 7 24.11 -27.33 -10.40
N GLU A 8 25.45 -27.31 -10.54
CA GLU A 8 26.34 -26.86 -9.46
C GLU A 8 26.18 -25.38 -9.12
N TYR A 9 25.93 -24.52 -10.11
CA TYR A 9 25.69 -23.09 -9.89
C TYR A 9 24.40 -22.85 -9.11
N VAL A 10 23.31 -23.56 -9.46
CA VAL A 10 22.02 -23.49 -8.75
C VAL A 10 22.14 -23.99 -7.32
N ILE A 11 22.84 -25.12 -7.08
CA ILE A 11 23.06 -25.69 -5.73
C ILE A 11 23.90 -24.73 -4.87
N LYS A 12 24.97 -24.12 -5.43
CA LYS A 12 25.78 -23.14 -4.70
C LYS A 12 24.96 -21.87 -4.35
N LYS A 13 24.09 -21.40 -5.25
CA LYS A 13 23.25 -20.23 -5.02
C LYS A 13 22.18 -20.50 -3.95
N THR A 14 21.60 -21.69 -3.93
CA THR A 14 20.62 -22.13 -2.93
C THR A 14 21.29 -22.33 -1.56
N ASN A 15 22.48 -22.94 -1.51
CA ASN A 15 23.23 -23.10 -0.26
C ASN A 15 23.72 -21.76 0.31
N MET A 16 24.11 -20.79 -0.53
CA MET A 16 24.47 -19.45 -0.05
C MET A 16 23.27 -18.67 0.50
N LYS A 17 22.07 -18.87 -0.07
CA LYS A 17 20.85 -18.26 0.45
C LYS A 17 20.50 -18.82 1.82
N ASN A 18 20.54 -20.15 1.98
CA ASN A 18 20.32 -20.82 3.26
C ASN A 18 21.40 -20.47 4.30
N LEU A 19 22.67 -20.33 3.88
CA LEU A 19 23.75 -19.94 4.78
C LEU A 19 23.59 -18.50 5.28
N LYS A 20 23.12 -17.59 4.43
CA LYS A 20 22.79 -16.19 4.82
C LYS A 20 21.66 -16.16 5.84
N GLU A 21 20.62 -16.95 5.66
CA GLU A 21 19.49 -17.05 6.60
C GLU A 21 19.94 -17.64 7.95
N ILE A 22 20.75 -18.70 7.93
CA ILE A 22 21.29 -19.34 9.15
C ILE A 22 22.26 -18.40 9.90
N ILE A 23 23.09 -17.66 9.18
CA ILE A 23 24.00 -16.66 9.78
C ILE A 23 23.19 -15.51 10.36
N PHE A 24 22.14 -15.05 9.68
CA PHE A 24 21.25 -14.01 10.16
C PHE A 24 20.53 -14.42 11.45
N GLU A 25 19.98 -15.64 11.51
CA GLU A 25 19.35 -16.19 12.72
C GLU A 25 20.34 -16.29 13.90
N LYS A 26 21.58 -16.69 13.66
CA LYS A 26 22.61 -16.82 14.72
C LYS A 26 23.18 -15.48 15.16
N LEU A 27 23.10 -14.42 14.33
CA LEU A 27 23.58 -13.08 14.68
C LEU A 27 22.51 -12.22 15.39
N LYS A 28 21.27 -12.70 15.53
CA LYS A 28 20.22 -12.04 16.32
C LYS A 28 20.53 -11.92 17.82
N ILE A 29 21.58 -12.59 18.30
CA ILE A 29 22.04 -12.47 19.69
C ILE A 29 23.10 -11.37 19.74
N GLY A 30 22.70 -10.10 19.76
CA GLY A 30 23.57 -9.01 20.22
C GLY A 30 23.82 -7.81 19.33
N SER A 31 23.05 -7.52 18.30
CA SER A 31 23.19 -6.24 17.60
C SER A 31 21.85 -5.58 17.28
N LYS A 32 21.80 -4.26 17.53
CA LYS A 32 20.71 -3.35 17.17
C LYS A 32 20.17 -3.67 15.78
N SER A 33 18.87 -3.81 15.67
CA SER A 33 18.14 -4.10 14.44
C SER A 33 18.72 -3.32 13.25
N LYS A 34 19.39 -4.00 12.32
CA LYS A 34 19.46 -3.52 10.95
C LYS A 34 18.02 -3.56 10.44
N VAL A 35 17.45 -2.41 10.18
CA VAL A 35 16.22 -2.31 9.41
C VAL A 35 16.47 -3.04 8.10
N GLU A 36 15.82 -4.18 7.89
CA GLU A 36 15.85 -4.84 6.58
C GLU A 36 15.27 -3.82 5.60
N LYS A 37 16.09 -3.41 4.64
CA LYS A 37 15.63 -2.49 3.60
C LYS A 37 14.59 -3.27 2.80
N GLN A 38 13.33 -2.82 2.85
CA GLN A 38 12.27 -3.40 2.04
C GLN A 38 12.68 -3.33 0.58
N GLU A 39 12.63 -4.45 -0.14
CA GLU A 39 12.97 -4.52 -1.55
C GLU A 39 11.67 -4.36 -2.33
N TYR A 40 11.47 -3.18 -2.91
CA TYR A 40 10.30 -2.87 -3.74
C TYR A 40 10.50 -3.40 -5.16
N LYS A 41 9.41 -3.86 -5.76
CA LYS A 41 9.38 -4.33 -7.16
C LYS A 41 9.10 -3.19 -8.15
N TYR A 42 8.34 -2.19 -7.70
CA TYR A 42 7.91 -1.05 -8.53
C TYR A 42 8.28 0.27 -7.85
N HIS A 43 8.68 1.28 -8.66
CA HIS A 43 9.12 2.59 -8.19
C HIS A 43 8.47 3.70 -9.03
N PRO A 44 7.15 3.93 -8.94
CA PRO A 44 6.50 5.01 -9.67
C PRO A 44 6.97 6.38 -9.18
N ASN A 45 7.15 7.32 -10.10
CA ASN A 45 7.49 8.71 -9.79
C ASN A 45 6.29 9.65 -9.98
N THR A 46 5.21 9.16 -10.59
CA THR A 46 4.00 9.92 -10.85
C THR A 46 2.75 9.12 -10.49
N CYS A 47 1.66 9.82 -10.20
CA CYS A 47 0.35 9.20 -9.97
C CYS A 47 -0.09 8.36 -11.19
N SER A 48 0.20 8.81 -12.41
CA SER A 48 -0.13 8.07 -13.63
C SER A 48 0.60 6.73 -13.74
N GLU A 49 1.89 6.69 -13.40
CA GLU A 49 2.66 5.43 -13.36
C GLU A 49 2.12 4.50 -12.27
N LEU A 50 1.76 5.02 -11.09
CA LEU A 50 1.12 4.23 -10.04
C LEU A 50 -0.21 3.65 -10.54
N MET A 51 -1.07 4.46 -11.18
CA MET A 51 -2.35 4.00 -11.73
C MET A 51 -2.18 2.91 -12.80
N GLU A 52 -1.15 2.99 -13.63
CA GLU A 52 -0.83 1.96 -14.63
C GLU A 52 -0.43 0.63 -13.95
N ILE A 53 0.47 0.67 -12.97
CA ILE A 53 0.90 -0.51 -12.20
C ILE A 53 -0.30 -1.16 -11.51
N VAL A 54 -1.08 -0.36 -10.76
CA VAL A 54 -2.28 -0.81 -10.04
C VAL A 54 -3.31 -1.40 -11.00
N GLY A 55 -3.61 -0.70 -12.10
CA GLY A 55 -4.59 -1.15 -13.10
C GLY A 55 -4.21 -2.47 -13.79
N ASN A 56 -2.92 -2.69 -14.04
CA ASN A 56 -2.43 -3.94 -14.62
C ASN A 56 -2.55 -5.09 -13.61
N ARG A 57 -2.17 -4.87 -12.35
CA ARG A 57 -2.28 -5.89 -11.31
C ARG A 57 -3.72 -6.28 -11.00
N ILE A 58 -4.65 -5.32 -10.96
CA ILE A 58 -6.08 -5.61 -10.79
C ILE A 58 -6.63 -6.49 -11.93
N LYS A 59 -6.15 -6.32 -13.18
CA LYS A 59 -6.55 -7.16 -14.30
C LYS A 59 -6.01 -8.59 -14.21
N GLU A 60 -4.81 -8.76 -13.66
CA GLU A 60 -4.12 -10.05 -13.56
C GLU A 60 -4.54 -10.85 -12.32
N GLU A 61 -4.63 -10.20 -11.17
CA GLU A 61 -4.79 -10.86 -9.87
C GLU A 61 -6.25 -10.86 -9.37
N HIS A 62 -7.05 -9.90 -9.78
CA HIS A 62 -8.49 -9.72 -9.52
C HIS A 62 -8.89 -9.40 -8.09
N ASP A 63 -8.30 -10.03 -7.05
CA ASP A 63 -8.69 -9.87 -5.64
C ASP A 63 -7.56 -10.26 -4.67
N ASN A 64 -7.63 -9.80 -3.42
CA ASN A 64 -6.64 -10.04 -2.36
C ASN A 64 -5.22 -9.61 -2.78
N ILE A 65 -5.10 -8.42 -3.39
CA ILE A 65 -3.86 -7.94 -3.98
C ILE A 65 -3.03 -7.22 -2.91
N ASP A 66 -1.81 -7.68 -2.69
CA ASP A 66 -0.83 -7.00 -1.86
C ASP A 66 0.00 -6.02 -2.71
N PHE A 67 -0.24 -4.71 -2.53
CA PHE A 67 0.47 -3.64 -3.21
C PHE A 67 1.68 -3.10 -2.42
N ASN A 68 2.06 -3.72 -1.30
CA ASN A 68 3.17 -3.25 -0.47
C ASN A 68 4.56 -3.45 -1.09
N ASP A 69 4.63 -4.07 -2.28
CA ASP A 69 5.83 -4.16 -3.11
C ASP A 69 6.06 -2.92 -4.02
N ILE A 70 5.23 -1.87 -3.85
CA ILE A 70 5.37 -0.59 -4.56
C ILE A 70 6.01 0.45 -3.64
N ASP A 71 7.12 1.06 -4.08
CA ASP A 71 7.73 2.21 -3.42
C ASP A 71 6.97 3.49 -3.77
N THR A 72 6.20 4.01 -2.84
CA THR A 72 5.38 5.21 -3.03
C THR A 72 6.03 6.48 -2.49
N SER A 73 7.24 6.40 -1.94
CA SER A 73 7.93 7.50 -1.25
C SER A 73 8.19 8.75 -2.11
N ASN A 74 8.21 8.61 -3.43
CA ASN A 74 8.41 9.73 -4.35
C ASN A 74 7.11 10.45 -4.75
N LEU A 75 5.94 9.95 -4.29
CA LEU A 75 4.65 10.45 -4.76
C LEU A 75 4.13 11.59 -3.90
N THR A 76 3.67 12.65 -4.55
CA THR A 76 3.03 13.81 -3.91
C THR A 76 1.52 13.87 -4.16
N TYR A 77 1.01 13.09 -5.10
CA TYR A 77 -0.42 13.00 -5.46
C TYR A 77 -0.80 11.56 -5.70
N MET A 78 -1.94 11.13 -5.14
CA MET A 78 -2.50 9.78 -5.30
C MET A 78 -4.00 9.86 -5.67
N GLU A 79 -4.35 10.83 -6.51
CA GLU A 79 -5.74 11.10 -6.87
C GLU A 79 -6.31 10.00 -7.76
N GLY A 80 -7.46 9.45 -7.37
CA GLY A 80 -8.19 8.46 -8.16
C GLY A 80 -7.51 7.11 -8.40
N VAL A 81 -6.43 6.76 -7.69
CA VAL A 81 -5.60 5.57 -7.97
C VAL A 81 -6.42 4.29 -8.08
N PHE A 82 -7.43 4.11 -7.24
CA PHE A 82 -8.34 2.96 -7.26
C PHE A 82 -9.78 3.34 -7.66
N ALA A 83 -10.02 4.57 -8.13
CA ALA A 83 -11.39 5.05 -8.37
C ALA A 83 -12.17 4.12 -9.31
N TYR A 84 -13.44 3.87 -8.94
CA TYR A 84 -14.42 3.10 -9.72
C TYR A 84 -14.05 1.64 -9.99
N GLN A 85 -13.13 1.05 -9.20
CA GLN A 85 -12.78 -0.38 -9.27
C GLN A 85 -13.88 -1.23 -8.60
N SER A 86 -15.03 -1.34 -9.27
CA SER A 86 -16.23 -1.97 -8.71
C SER A 86 -16.13 -3.48 -8.47
N LYS A 87 -15.12 -4.14 -9.01
CA LYS A 87 -14.88 -5.58 -8.83
C LYS A 87 -13.90 -5.88 -7.70
N LEU A 88 -13.15 -4.88 -7.26
CA LEU A 88 -12.12 -5.04 -6.24
C LEU A 88 -12.78 -5.23 -4.88
N THR A 89 -12.35 -6.26 -4.13
CA THR A 89 -12.88 -6.56 -2.79
C THR A 89 -11.83 -6.37 -1.70
N ASN A 90 -10.63 -6.87 -1.86
CA ASN A 90 -9.58 -6.76 -0.86
C ASN A 90 -8.25 -6.36 -1.49
N ILE A 91 -7.59 -5.39 -0.87
CA ILE A 91 -6.21 -5.01 -1.17
C ILE A 91 -5.45 -4.79 0.14
N ASP A 92 -4.13 -4.75 0.05
CA ASP A 92 -3.27 -4.30 1.14
C ASP A 92 -2.29 -3.23 0.63
N ILE A 93 -2.39 -2.03 1.24
CA ILE A 93 -1.53 -0.88 1.00
C ILE A 93 -0.97 -0.32 2.32
N SER A 94 -1.02 -1.12 3.38
CA SER A 94 -0.68 -0.68 4.74
C SER A 94 0.75 -0.15 4.89
N ALA A 95 1.69 -0.67 4.08
CA ALA A 95 3.09 -0.25 4.11
C ALA A 95 3.43 0.89 3.13
N TRP A 96 2.45 1.49 2.45
CA TRP A 96 2.73 2.63 1.57
C TRP A 96 3.26 3.83 2.36
N ASP A 97 4.34 4.42 1.85
CA ASP A 97 4.83 5.71 2.35
C ASP A 97 4.03 6.83 1.68
N VAL A 98 3.26 7.53 2.49
CA VAL A 98 2.40 8.65 2.07
C VAL A 98 2.80 9.98 2.70
N SER A 99 4.00 10.04 3.31
CA SER A 99 4.45 11.19 4.11
C SER A 99 4.54 12.49 3.32
N ASP A 100 4.84 12.42 2.00
CA ASP A 100 4.93 13.57 1.12
C ASP A 100 3.65 13.82 0.30
N VAL A 101 2.62 12.97 0.47
CA VAL A 101 1.38 13.06 -0.30
C VAL A 101 0.53 14.25 0.15
N LYS A 102 0.14 15.10 -0.79
CA LYS A 102 -0.66 16.31 -0.58
C LYS A 102 -2.14 16.14 -0.88
N SER A 103 -2.47 15.25 -1.82
CA SER A 103 -3.85 14.97 -2.23
C SER A 103 -4.06 13.49 -2.48
N MET A 104 -5.17 13.00 -1.91
CA MET A 104 -5.75 11.67 -2.13
C MET A 104 -7.21 11.80 -2.61
N MET A 105 -7.50 12.88 -3.35
CA MET A 105 -8.84 13.15 -3.87
C MET A 105 -9.35 11.93 -4.64
N GLU A 106 -10.56 11.47 -4.29
CA GLU A 106 -11.26 10.35 -4.95
C GLU A 106 -10.47 9.02 -5.02
N MET A 107 -9.44 8.83 -4.17
CA MET A 107 -8.53 7.68 -4.29
C MET A 107 -9.26 6.33 -4.38
N PHE A 108 -10.37 6.17 -3.66
CA PHE A 108 -11.21 4.96 -3.64
C PHE A 108 -12.65 5.23 -4.07
N ALA A 109 -12.95 6.40 -4.64
CA ALA A 109 -14.32 6.77 -4.99
C ALA A 109 -15.01 5.69 -5.84
N GLY A 110 -16.21 5.29 -5.46
CA GLY A 110 -17.01 4.32 -6.20
C GLY A 110 -16.54 2.87 -6.13
N CYS A 111 -15.64 2.53 -5.20
CA CYS A 111 -15.22 1.14 -4.94
C CYS A 111 -16.28 0.39 -4.12
N LYS A 112 -17.45 0.15 -4.69
CA LYS A 112 -18.66 -0.36 -4.01
C LYS A 112 -18.50 -1.74 -3.36
N ASN A 113 -17.59 -2.57 -3.87
CA ASN A 113 -17.37 -3.92 -3.33
C ASN A 113 -16.10 -4.05 -2.48
N LEU A 114 -15.33 -2.96 -2.33
CA LEU A 114 -14.10 -2.95 -1.54
C LEU A 114 -14.44 -3.12 -0.05
N GLU A 115 -13.88 -4.15 0.58
CA GLU A 115 -14.10 -4.52 1.98
C GLU A 115 -12.89 -4.19 2.85
N SER A 116 -11.66 -4.28 2.28
CA SER A 116 -10.40 -4.05 2.98
C SER A 116 -9.36 -3.36 2.12
N ILE A 117 -8.62 -2.44 2.74
CA ILE A 117 -7.41 -1.80 2.17
C ILE A 117 -6.15 -2.05 3.02
N GLY A 118 -6.24 -2.92 4.04
CA GLY A 118 -5.23 -3.07 5.07
C GLY A 118 -5.37 -2.02 6.19
N ASP A 119 -4.49 -2.09 7.16
CA ASP A 119 -4.49 -1.16 8.30
C ASP A 119 -3.63 0.08 7.97
N ILE A 120 -4.27 1.20 7.68
CA ILE A 120 -3.64 2.48 7.37
C ILE A 120 -3.62 3.46 8.55
N SER A 121 -3.90 2.99 9.77
CA SER A 121 -3.93 3.82 10.98
C SER A 121 -2.64 4.61 11.23
N ASP A 122 -1.51 4.02 10.86
CA ASP A 122 -0.18 4.57 11.16
C ASP A 122 0.43 5.36 9.97
N TRP A 123 -0.34 5.60 8.92
CA TRP A 123 0.10 6.44 7.82
C TRP A 123 0.49 7.85 8.30
N LYS A 124 1.63 8.33 7.83
CA LYS A 124 2.13 9.69 8.10
C LYS A 124 1.50 10.65 7.12
N ILE A 125 0.52 11.42 7.58
CA ILE A 125 -0.31 12.29 6.73
C ILE A 125 -0.07 13.78 6.96
N GLU A 126 1.08 14.17 7.51
CA GLU A 126 1.39 15.54 7.87
C GLU A 126 1.37 16.49 6.66
N SER A 127 1.67 16.00 5.46
CA SER A 127 1.63 16.77 4.20
C SER A 127 0.25 16.81 3.55
N LEU A 128 -0.68 15.93 4.00
CA LEU A 128 -1.98 15.72 3.35
C LEU A 128 -2.93 16.89 3.61
N THR A 129 -3.44 17.49 2.53
CA THR A 129 -4.35 18.64 2.60
C THR A 129 -5.71 18.39 1.96
N ASP A 130 -5.81 17.39 1.06
CA ASP A 130 -7.04 17.14 0.31
C ASP A 130 -7.37 15.64 0.28
N ILE A 131 -8.55 15.32 0.82
CA ILE A 131 -9.16 13.98 0.80
C ILE A 131 -10.57 14.04 0.22
N THR A 132 -10.89 15.07 -0.58
CA THR A 132 -12.21 15.22 -1.19
C THR A 132 -12.65 13.93 -1.87
N GLY A 133 -13.82 13.39 -1.47
CA GLY A 133 -14.37 12.16 -2.04
C GLY A 133 -13.55 10.88 -1.84
N MET A 134 -12.52 10.87 -0.98
CA MET A 134 -11.56 9.76 -0.89
C MET A 134 -12.22 8.39 -0.78
N PHE A 135 -13.26 8.24 0.02
CA PHE A 135 -14.02 7.00 0.23
C PHE A 135 -15.47 7.11 -0.23
N TYR A 136 -15.78 8.07 -1.11
CA TYR A 136 -17.15 8.25 -1.60
C TYR A 136 -17.71 6.96 -2.21
N GLY A 137 -18.84 6.47 -1.69
CA GLY A 137 -19.49 5.28 -2.21
C GLY A 137 -18.76 3.95 -1.92
N CYS A 138 -17.91 3.90 -0.90
CA CYS A 138 -17.27 2.67 -0.40
C CYS A 138 -18.15 2.02 0.69
N ASP A 139 -19.37 1.62 0.34
CA ASP A 139 -20.40 1.18 1.27
C ASP A 139 -20.09 -0.15 1.99
N LYS A 140 -19.19 -0.98 1.44
CA LYS A 140 -18.75 -2.23 2.05
C LYS A 140 -17.42 -2.15 2.79
N LEU A 141 -16.69 -1.04 2.69
CA LEU A 141 -15.36 -0.92 3.28
C LEU A 141 -15.44 -0.87 4.81
N THR A 142 -14.85 -1.86 5.46
CA THR A 142 -14.87 -1.99 6.94
C THR A 142 -13.49 -2.10 7.55
N ASN A 143 -12.48 -2.49 6.76
CA ASN A 143 -11.12 -2.67 7.24
C ASN A 143 -10.17 -1.62 6.63
N THR A 144 -9.94 -0.57 7.41
CA THR A 144 -8.99 0.52 7.12
C THR A 144 -8.01 0.76 8.28
N GLY A 145 -8.18 0.01 9.38
CA GLY A 145 -7.64 0.41 10.68
C GLY A 145 -8.39 1.59 11.31
N ASP A 146 -7.84 2.17 12.38
CA ASP A 146 -8.48 3.26 13.11
C ASP A 146 -8.03 4.64 12.58
N LEU A 147 -8.84 5.23 11.70
CA LEU A 147 -8.58 6.56 11.13
C LEU A 147 -8.65 7.70 12.15
N ASN A 148 -9.17 7.48 13.39
CA ASN A 148 -9.10 8.49 14.44
C ASN A 148 -7.66 8.76 14.92
N LYS A 149 -6.71 7.88 14.60
CA LYS A 149 -5.29 8.09 14.88
C LYS A 149 -4.63 9.11 13.96
N TRP A 150 -5.25 9.42 12.83
CA TRP A 150 -4.71 10.40 11.90
C TRP A 150 -4.71 11.82 12.51
N ASN A 151 -3.58 12.51 12.41
CA ASN A 151 -3.53 13.94 12.70
C ASN A 151 -4.13 14.74 11.54
N ALA A 152 -5.44 14.86 11.53
CA ALA A 152 -6.20 15.49 10.44
C ALA A 152 -6.16 17.03 10.45
N SER A 153 -5.38 17.66 11.33
CA SER A 153 -5.33 19.14 11.46
C SER A 153 -4.84 19.87 10.20
N GLY A 154 -4.07 19.18 9.34
CA GLY A 154 -3.59 19.68 8.04
C GLY A 154 -4.61 19.57 6.91
N ILE A 155 -5.66 18.75 7.07
CA ILE A 155 -6.64 18.49 6.01
C ILE A 155 -7.57 19.69 5.85
N LYS A 156 -7.51 20.33 4.68
CA LYS A 156 -8.31 21.53 4.34
C LYS A 156 -9.55 21.19 3.52
N TYR A 157 -9.43 20.20 2.64
CA TYR A 157 -10.48 19.79 1.71
C TYR A 157 -10.89 18.36 2.01
N LYS A 158 -12.14 18.16 2.45
CA LYS A 158 -12.68 16.84 2.83
C LYS A 158 -14.17 16.67 2.42
N GLN A 159 -14.63 17.46 1.45
CA GLN A 159 -16.01 17.38 0.98
C GLN A 159 -16.32 15.96 0.47
N ASN A 160 -17.40 15.38 0.98
CA ASN A 160 -17.86 14.04 0.61
C ASN A 160 -16.84 12.90 0.84
N ALA A 161 -15.77 13.12 1.64
CA ALA A 161 -14.72 12.13 1.84
C ALA A 161 -15.25 10.76 2.29
N PHE A 162 -16.30 10.74 3.11
CA PHE A 162 -16.93 9.52 3.63
C PHE A 162 -18.43 9.42 3.24
N SER A 163 -18.91 10.24 2.30
CA SER A 163 -20.30 10.18 1.86
C SER A 163 -20.60 8.85 1.18
N GLN A 164 -21.68 8.17 1.60
CA GLN A 164 -22.05 6.83 1.11
C GLN A 164 -20.96 5.76 1.37
N ALA A 165 -20.01 6.02 2.27
CA ALA A 165 -19.10 5.02 2.78
C ALA A 165 -19.74 4.26 3.95
N ASN A 166 -19.14 3.13 4.32
CA ASN A 166 -19.54 2.42 5.53
C ASN A 166 -19.28 3.29 6.76
N GLU A 167 -20.25 3.41 7.66
CA GLU A 167 -20.15 4.27 8.86
C GLU A 167 -19.00 3.85 9.77
N SER A 168 -18.63 2.55 9.79
CA SER A 168 -17.57 2.03 10.65
C SER A 168 -16.19 2.63 10.40
N ILE A 169 -15.94 3.15 9.19
CA ILE A 169 -14.65 3.76 8.84
C ILE A 169 -14.64 5.29 9.00
N THR A 170 -15.79 5.90 9.30
CA THR A 170 -15.91 7.36 9.42
C THR A 170 -15.31 7.84 10.74
N PRO A 171 -14.20 8.59 10.72
CA PRO A 171 -13.57 9.06 11.95
C PRO A 171 -14.33 10.24 12.56
N LYS A 172 -14.12 10.49 13.85
CA LYS A 172 -14.81 11.58 14.59
C LYS A 172 -14.46 12.99 14.10
N TRP A 173 -13.33 13.14 13.40
CA TRP A 173 -12.87 14.42 12.85
C TRP A 173 -13.39 14.71 11.42
N ALA A 174 -14.11 13.79 10.79
CA ALA A 174 -14.61 13.88 9.42
C ALA A 174 -15.62 15.01 9.21
#